data_5dad0db3796e77eb4423701b92973a8e
#
_entry.id   5dad0db3796e77eb4423701b92973a8e
#
_cell.length_a   1.000
_cell.length_b   1.000
_cell.length_c   1.000
_cell.angle_alpha   90.00
_cell.angle_beta   90.00
_cell.angle_gamma   90.00
#
_symmetry.space_group_name_H-M   'P 1'
#
loop_
_entity.id
_entity.type
_entity.pdbx_description
1 polymer ?
#
loop_
_entity_poly.entity_id
_entity_poly.type
_entity_poly.pdbx_seq_one_letter_code
_entity_poly.pdbx_strand_id
1 'polypeptide(L)'
;KIINKEVLKGYSDKGIFIYGNHTNAAADAFIPSMVSFPKDTYVIVHPNNVSMPVLGKITPYLGAVPLPGNKEAFVNFTDIIGKRLEEKDSIVIYPEAHIWPYYTKIRPFKDMSFRYPAQYHAPVFCFTNVYRKRKLRKTPRMITYVDGPFIADSLIPIKEQKAYLRNKVYDAMTARSKNNNVEIIKYIRLENE
;
A
#
# COMPACT_ATOMS: atom_id res chain seq x y z
N LYS A 1 -12.08 -10.72 4.78
CA LYS A 1 -11.48 -11.13 6.07
C LYS A 1 -10.05 -10.60 6.12
N ILE A 2 -9.69 -9.91 7.22
CA ILE A 2 -8.31 -9.48 7.48
C ILE A 2 -7.70 -10.50 8.45
N ILE A 3 -6.46 -10.89 8.19
CA ILE A 3 -5.69 -11.86 8.97
C ILE A 3 -4.39 -11.20 9.41
N ASN A 4 -3.95 -11.47 10.64
CA ASN A 4 -2.71 -10.98 11.24
C ASN A 4 -2.69 -9.45 11.47
N LYS A 5 -3.87 -8.82 11.58
CA LYS A 5 -3.99 -7.37 11.85
C LYS A 5 -3.38 -6.98 13.20
N GLU A 6 -3.32 -7.89 14.15
CA GLU A 6 -2.80 -7.71 15.50
C GLU A 6 -1.34 -7.24 15.55
N VAL A 7 -0.56 -7.47 14.50
CA VAL A 7 0.84 -6.99 14.41
C VAL A 7 0.94 -5.46 14.46
N LEU A 8 -0.13 -4.74 14.14
CA LEU A 8 -0.21 -3.28 14.20
C LEU A 8 -0.40 -2.75 15.63
N LYS A 9 -0.90 -3.56 16.57
CA LYS A 9 -1.25 -3.10 17.93
C LYS A 9 -0.06 -2.52 18.69
N GLY A 10 1.14 -3.07 18.51
CA GLY A 10 2.37 -2.55 19.14
C GLY A 10 2.86 -1.21 18.58
N TYR A 11 2.14 -0.63 17.61
CA TYR A 11 2.52 0.59 16.90
C TYR A 11 1.37 1.63 16.89
N SER A 12 0.46 1.53 17.84
CA SER A 12 -0.67 2.45 17.99
C SER A 12 -0.24 3.89 18.27
N ASP A 13 0.91 4.08 18.91
CA ASP A 13 1.52 5.35 19.29
C ASP A 13 2.53 5.90 18.28
N LYS A 14 2.67 5.28 17.11
CA LYS A 14 3.64 5.65 16.06
C LYS A 14 2.96 5.88 14.72
N GLY A 15 3.44 6.85 13.94
CA GLY A 15 3.13 6.96 12.53
C GLY A 15 3.73 5.78 11.76
N ILE A 16 3.00 5.21 10.81
CA ILE A 16 3.42 4.01 10.09
C ILE A 16 3.20 4.13 8.59
N PHE A 17 3.99 3.37 7.82
CA PHE A 17 3.72 3.17 6.40
C PHE A 17 3.15 1.78 6.17
N ILE A 18 2.17 1.70 5.27
CA ILE A 18 1.58 0.43 4.87
C ILE A 18 1.59 0.34 3.33
N TYR A 19 2.15 -0.73 2.80
CA TYR A 19 2.19 -1.00 1.37
C TYR A 19 1.17 -2.07 0.99
N GLY A 20 0.42 -1.87 -0.10
CA GLY A 20 -0.62 -2.80 -0.56
C GLY A 20 -0.44 -3.23 -2.01
N ASN A 21 -0.86 -4.46 -2.37
CA ASN A 21 -1.02 -4.83 -3.76
C ASN A 21 -2.32 -4.27 -4.32
N HIS A 22 -2.30 -3.83 -5.59
CA HIS A 22 -3.37 -3.04 -6.20
C HIS A 22 -4.20 -3.86 -7.19
N THR A 23 -5.22 -4.55 -6.68
CA THR A 23 -5.94 -5.58 -7.45
C THR A 23 -7.47 -5.48 -7.44
N ASN A 24 -8.05 -4.50 -6.72
CA ASN A 24 -9.50 -4.35 -6.63
C ASN A 24 -9.91 -2.89 -6.40
N ALA A 25 -10.35 -2.20 -7.43
CA ALA A 25 -10.65 -0.77 -7.39
C ALA A 25 -11.61 -0.36 -6.26
N ALA A 26 -12.68 -1.13 -6.03
CA ALA A 26 -13.64 -0.83 -4.99
C ALA A 26 -13.09 -1.13 -3.59
N ALA A 27 -12.46 -2.29 -3.41
CA ALA A 27 -11.97 -2.71 -2.11
C ALA A 27 -10.71 -1.94 -1.68
N ASP A 28 -9.84 -1.60 -2.63
CA ASP A 28 -8.59 -0.89 -2.38
C ASP A 28 -8.82 0.55 -1.86
N ALA A 29 -10.02 1.11 -2.06
CA ALA A 29 -10.42 2.37 -1.44
C ALA A 29 -10.72 2.24 0.07
N PHE A 30 -11.16 1.07 0.54
CA PHE A 30 -11.62 0.86 1.92
C PHE A 30 -10.68 0.00 2.76
N ILE A 31 -9.96 -0.94 2.14
CA ILE A 31 -9.03 -1.84 2.84
C ILE A 31 -8.00 -1.10 3.68
N PRO A 32 -7.36 -0.02 3.20
CA PRO A 32 -6.41 0.74 3.99
C PRO A 32 -6.96 1.13 5.37
N SER A 33 -8.10 1.78 5.42
CA SER A 33 -8.74 2.20 6.68
C SER A 33 -9.18 1.01 7.54
N MET A 34 -9.65 -0.09 6.93
CA MET A 34 -10.00 -1.31 7.67
C MET A 34 -8.78 -1.99 8.28
N VAL A 35 -7.62 -1.93 7.63
CA VAL A 35 -6.36 -2.50 8.12
C VAL A 35 -5.82 -1.64 9.25
N SER A 36 -5.74 -0.33 9.09
CA SER A 36 -5.09 0.58 10.02
C SER A 36 -5.96 1.01 11.21
N PHE A 37 -7.30 0.84 11.13
CA PHE A 37 -8.20 1.22 12.24
C PHE A 37 -7.66 0.77 13.62
N PRO A 38 -7.64 1.66 14.64
CA PRO A 38 -8.34 2.95 14.73
C PRO A 38 -7.55 4.19 14.24
N LYS A 39 -6.39 4.02 13.59
CA LYS A 39 -5.61 5.14 13.05
C LYS A 39 -6.31 5.77 11.86
N ASP A 40 -6.16 7.08 11.71
CA ASP A 40 -6.49 7.75 10.47
C ASP A 40 -5.55 7.28 9.35
N THR A 41 -6.09 7.27 8.13
CA THR A 41 -5.42 6.65 6.99
C THR A 41 -5.34 7.60 5.82
N TYR A 42 -4.13 7.83 5.35
CA TYR A 42 -3.83 8.69 4.20
C TYR A 42 -3.25 7.84 3.08
N VAL A 43 -3.93 7.83 1.94
CA VAL A 43 -3.54 7.02 0.77
C VAL A 43 -2.88 7.91 -0.26
N ILE A 44 -1.66 7.56 -0.64
CA ILE A 44 -0.95 8.26 -1.72
C ILE A 44 -1.58 7.86 -3.05
N VAL A 45 -2.05 8.86 -3.81
CA VAL A 45 -2.78 8.65 -5.07
C VAL A 45 -2.16 9.42 -6.23
N HIS A 46 -2.45 8.97 -7.44
CA HIS A 46 -2.10 9.74 -8.64
C HIS A 46 -2.90 11.05 -8.68
N PRO A 47 -2.34 12.20 -9.11
CA PRO A 47 -3.03 13.48 -9.15
C PRO A 47 -4.38 13.46 -9.87
N ASN A 48 -4.50 12.66 -10.92
CA ASN A 48 -5.76 12.52 -11.66
C ASN A 48 -6.93 12.00 -10.78
N ASN A 49 -6.66 11.27 -9.71
CA ASN A 49 -7.72 10.76 -8.84
C ASN A 49 -8.40 11.87 -8.03
N VAL A 50 -7.67 12.94 -7.72
CA VAL A 50 -8.23 14.13 -7.01
C VAL A 50 -8.76 15.19 -7.98
N SER A 51 -8.50 15.03 -9.27
CA SER A 51 -8.98 15.94 -10.33
C SER A 51 -10.26 15.46 -11.01
N MET A 52 -10.81 14.30 -10.63
CA MET A 52 -12.05 13.77 -11.22
C MET A 52 -13.25 14.62 -10.83
N PRO A 53 -14.18 14.92 -11.77
CA PRO A 53 -15.42 15.62 -11.46
C PRO A 53 -16.18 14.94 -10.33
N VAL A 54 -16.72 15.72 -9.39
CA VAL A 54 -17.49 15.26 -8.21
C VAL A 54 -16.64 14.43 -7.23
N LEU A 55 -16.12 13.26 -7.64
CA LEU A 55 -15.37 12.36 -6.77
C LEU A 55 -14.05 12.99 -6.31
N GLY A 56 -13.35 13.71 -7.17
CA GLY A 56 -12.08 14.39 -6.85
C GLY A 56 -12.22 15.43 -5.73
N LYS A 57 -13.39 16.04 -5.58
CA LYS A 57 -13.66 16.98 -4.48
C LYS A 57 -13.81 16.30 -3.12
N ILE A 58 -14.19 15.03 -3.10
CA ILE A 58 -14.47 14.25 -1.88
C ILE A 58 -13.22 13.46 -1.45
N THR A 59 -12.41 13.00 -2.40
CA THR A 59 -11.25 12.13 -2.13
C THR A 59 -10.23 12.72 -1.13
N PRO A 60 -9.91 14.04 -1.09
CA PRO A 60 -9.05 14.59 -0.06
C PRO A 60 -9.63 14.43 1.36
N TYR A 61 -10.95 14.58 1.51
CA TYR A 61 -11.64 14.38 2.80
C TYR A 61 -11.64 12.90 3.23
N LEU A 62 -11.43 11.98 2.29
CA LEU A 62 -11.25 10.55 2.54
C LEU A 62 -9.79 10.15 2.74
N GLY A 63 -8.90 11.13 2.95
CA GLY A 63 -7.48 10.89 3.20
C GLY A 63 -6.62 10.66 1.96
N ALA A 64 -7.09 11.05 0.77
CA ALA A 64 -6.28 10.98 -0.43
C ALA A 64 -5.22 12.10 -0.46
N VAL A 65 -3.95 11.73 -0.59
CA VAL A 65 -2.81 12.64 -0.73
C VAL A 65 -2.23 12.49 -2.12
N PRO A 66 -2.36 13.50 -3.00
CA PRO A 66 -1.86 13.40 -4.37
C PRO A 66 -0.33 13.44 -4.43
N LEU A 67 0.26 12.65 -5.32
CA LEU A 67 1.68 12.73 -5.64
C LEU A 67 2.01 14.13 -6.20
N PRO A 68 3.17 14.69 -5.84
CA PRO A 68 3.57 16.03 -6.26
C PRO A 68 3.93 16.06 -7.75
N GLY A 69 3.43 17.10 -8.46
CA GLY A 69 3.72 17.32 -9.87
C GLY A 69 4.90 18.26 -10.14
N ASN A 70 5.37 19.00 -9.12
CA ASN A 70 6.47 19.96 -9.25
C ASN A 70 7.25 20.05 -7.92
N LYS A 71 8.32 20.87 -7.90
CA LYS A 71 9.20 21.00 -6.72
C LYS A 71 8.50 21.63 -5.50
N GLU A 72 7.66 22.62 -5.69
CA GLU A 72 6.91 23.26 -4.61
C GLU A 72 5.91 22.29 -3.98
N ALA A 73 5.13 21.61 -4.82
CA ALA A 73 4.22 20.56 -4.38
C ALA A 73 4.96 19.41 -3.66
N PHE A 74 6.23 19.15 -4.04
CA PHE A 74 7.04 18.14 -3.36
C PHE A 74 7.40 18.51 -1.92
N VAL A 75 7.69 19.80 -1.65
CA VAL A 75 7.94 20.28 -0.29
C VAL A 75 6.67 20.11 0.55
N ASN A 76 5.54 20.64 0.07
CA ASN A 76 4.25 20.51 0.75
C ASN A 76 3.85 19.03 0.98
N PHE A 77 4.11 18.16 0.01
CA PHE A 77 3.86 16.73 0.13
C PHE A 77 4.70 16.10 1.24
N THR A 78 5.98 16.46 1.32
CA THR A 78 6.90 15.94 2.36
C THR A 78 6.47 16.42 3.74
N ASP A 79 6.07 17.69 3.87
CA ASP A 79 5.57 18.27 5.12
C ASP A 79 4.27 17.57 5.58
N ILE A 80 3.35 17.30 4.64
CA ILE A 80 2.14 16.53 4.94
C ILE A 80 2.48 15.14 5.46
N ILE A 81 3.41 14.43 4.81
CA ILE A 81 3.86 13.11 5.26
C ILE A 81 4.41 13.18 6.69
N GLY A 82 5.32 14.13 6.96
CA GLY A 82 5.89 14.35 8.29
C GLY A 82 4.82 14.59 9.35
N LYS A 83 3.90 15.54 9.08
CA LYS A 83 2.80 15.88 9.97
C LYS A 83 1.91 14.67 10.30
N ARG A 84 1.53 13.87 9.29
CA ARG A 84 0.70 12.68 9.52
C ARG A 84 1.40 11.62 10.35
N LEU A 85 2.71 11.45 10.18
CA LEU A 85 3.49 10.54 11.03
C LEU A 85 3.58 11.02 12.48
N GLU A 86 3.72 12.34 12.72
CA GLU A 86 3.70 12.95 14.06
C GLU A 86 2.33 12.78 14.73
N GLU A 87 1.25 12.88 13.97
CA GLU A 87 -0.13 12.64 14.40
C GLU A 87 -0.42 11.14 14.64
N LYS A 88 0.57 10.26 14.41
CA LYS A 88 0.50 8.80 14.59
C LYS A 88 -0.41 8.09 13.59
N ASP A 89 -0.63 8.72 12.44
CA ASP A 89 -1.47 8.21 11.37
C ASP A 89 -0.80 7.12 10.54
N SER A 90 -1.58 6.53 9.63
CA SER A 90 -1.11 5.54 8.67
C SER A 90 -1.03 6.13 7.27
N ILE A 91 0.12 5.99 6.63
CA ILE A 91 0.31 6.38 5.22
C ILE A 91 0.34 5.13 4.37
N VAL A 92 -0.56 5.05 3.39
CA VAL A 92 -0.70 3.88 2.54
C VAL A 92 -0.23 4.17 1.13
N ILE A 93 0.54 3.25 0.57
CA ILE A 93 1.11 3.34 -0.77
C ILE A 93 0.85 2.02 -1.52
N TYR A 94 0.37 2.14 -2.75
CA TYR A 94 0.29 1.04 -3.70
C TYR A 94 1.50 1.08 -4.63
N PRO A 95 2.60 0.35 -4.34
CA PRO A 95 3.87 0.52 -5.05
C PRO A 95 3.82 0.01 -6.49
N GLU A 96 2.82 -0.77 -6.84
CA GLU A 96 2.56 -1.27 -8.19
C GLU A 96 2.00 -0.20 -9.15
N ALA A 97 1.58 0.97 -8.63
CA ALA A 97 1.04 2.15 -9.30
C ALA A 97 -0.32 1.95 -9.99
N HIS A 98 -0.50 0.92 -10.78
CA HIS A 98 -1.73 0.67 -11.54
C HIS A 98 -2.53 -0.49 -10.96
N ILE A 99 -3.87 -0.42 -11.06
CA ILE A 99 -4.75 -1.52 -10.70
C ILE A 99 -4.71 -2.59 -11.80
N TRP A 100 -4.43 -3.84 -11.40
CA TRP A 100 -4.67 -5.00 -12.24
C TRP A 100 -5.74 -5.87 -11.58
N PRO A 101 -7.00 -5.78 -12.04
CA PRO A 101 -8.12 -6.45 -11.40
C PRO A 101 -7.91 -7.96 -11.22
N TYR A 102 -8.08 -8.45 -10.00
CA TYR A 102 -7.94 -9.87 -9.64
C TYR A 102 -6.57 -10.50 -9.94
N TYR A 103 -5.53 -9.70 -10.15
CA TYR A 103 -4.19 -10.24 -10.38
C TYR A 103 -3.70 -11.00 -9.14
N THR A 104 -3.17 -12.20 -9.36
CA THR A 104 -2.85 -13.14 -8.29
C THR A 104 -1.37 -13.21 -7.92
N LYS A 105 -0.53 -12.49 -8.65
CA LYS A 105 0.90 -12.35 -8.37
C LYS A 105 1.22 -10.94 -7.90
N ILE A 106 2.47 -10.69 -7.52
CA ILE A 106 2.95 -9.34 -7.19
C ILE A 106 3.79 -8.83 -8.36
N ARG A 107 3.42 -7.67 -8.89
CA ARG A 107 4.20 -7.02 -9.96
C ARG A 107 5.48 -6.41 -9.38
N PRO A 108 6.58 -6.43 -10.14
CA PRO A 108 7.80 -5.75 -9.71
C PRO A 108 7.55 -4.26 -9.51
N PHE A 109 8.06 -3.70 -8.42
CA PHE A 109 8.02 -2.27 -8.14
C PHE A 109 9.39 -1.74 -7.69
N LYS A 110 9.60 -0.44 -7.92
CA LYS A 110 10.85 0.25 -7.57
C LYS A 110 10.87 0.62 -6.09
N ASP A 111 12.05 0.98 -5.59
CA ASP A 111 12.28 1.36 -4.21
C ASP A 111 12.02 2.85 -3.91
N MET A 112 11.57 3.65 -4.89
CA MET A 112 11.48 5.10 -4.74
C MET A 112 10.58 5.56 -3.60
N SER A 113 9.40 4.96 -3.42
CA SER A 113 8.48 5.33 -2.34
C SER A 113 9.01 4.94 -0.96
N PHE A 114 9.91 3.98 -0.87
CA PHE A 114 10.52 3.53 0.39
C PHE A 114 11.54 4.51 0.96
N ARG A 115 11.88 5.57 0.21
CA ARG A 115 12.67 6.67 0.77
C ARG A 115 11.95 7.39 1.91
N TYR A 116 10.63 7.48 1.88
CA TYR A 116 9.87 8.15 2.93
C TYR A 116 9.99 7.42 4.27
N PRO A 117 9.64 6.15 4.42
CA PRO A 117 9.85 5.46 5.69
C PRO A 117 11.32 5.40 6.11
N ALA A 118 12.27 5.32 5.19
CA ALA A 118 13.71 5.39 5.51
C ALA A 118 14.09 6.77 6.06
N GLN A 119 13.60 7.86 5.47
CA GLN A 119 13.89 9.23 5.89
C GLN A 119 13.29 9.56 7.27
N TYR A 120 12.09 9.06 7.56
CA TYR A 120 11.39 9.30 8.83
C TYR A 120 11.62 8.19 9.87
N HIS A 121 12.46 7.20 9.58
CA HIS A 121 12.68 6.01 10.43
C HIS A 121 11.37 5.36 10.90
N ALA A 122 10.36 5.41 10.05
CA ALA A 122 9.03 4.93 10.36
C ALA A 122 8.89 3.42 10.10
N PRO A 123 8.16 2.69 10.97
CA PRO A 123 7.86 1.28 10.76
C PRO A 123 7.06 1.07 9.47
N VAL A 124 7.42 0.02 8.74
CA VAL A 124 6.77 -0.37 7.48
C VAL A 124 6.01 -1.67 7.69
N PHE A 125 4.78 -1.69 7.21
CA PHE A 125 3.93 -2.86 7.11
C PHE A 125 3.52 -3.09 5.67
N CYS A 126 2.98 -4.26 5.36
CA CYS A 126 2.28 -4.45 4.10
C CYS A 126 1.00 -5.25 4.30
N PHE A 127 0.06 -5.06 3.37
CA PHE A 127 -1.06 -5.97 3.23
C PHE A 127 -1.09 -6.60 1.84
N THR A 128 -1.54 -7.85 1.79
CA THR A 128 -1.68 -8.59 0.54
C THR A 128 -3.08 -9.14 0.40
N ASN A 129 -3.79 -8.67 -0.62
CA ASN A 129 -5.08 -9.20 -1.01
C ASN A 129 -4.90 -10.45 -1.85
N VAL A 130 -5.54 -11.54 -1.44
CA VAL A 130 -5.57 -12.80 -2.15
C VAL A 130 -6.99 -13.28 -2.40
N TYR A 131 -7.18 -14.05 -3.45
CA TYR A 131 -8.48 -14.51 -3.90
C TYR A 131 -8.63 -16.02 -3.70
N ARG A 132 -9.73 -16.41 -3.05
CA ARG A 132 -10.05 -17.80 -2.74
C ARG A 132 -11.37 -18.19 -3.37
N LYS A 133 -11.41 -19.34 -4.03
CA LYS A 133 -12.63 -19.93 -4.58
C LYS A 133 -13.67 -20.16 -3.49
N ARG A 134 -14.93 -19.85 -3.78
CA ARG A 134 -16.08 -20.20 -2.93
C ARG A 134 -16.80 -21.42 -3.47
N LYS A 135 -17.37 -22.25 -2.59
CA LYS A 135 -18.10 -23.45 -3.00
C LYS A 135 -19.38 -23.13 -3.81
N LEU A 136 -20.10 -22.08 -3.40
CA LEU A 136 -21.46 -21.79 -3.90
C LEU A 136 -21.58 -20.45 -4.65
N ARG A 137 -20.48 -19.74 -4.88
CA ARG A 137 -20.50 -18.41 -5.54
C ARG A 137 -19.42 -18.30 -6.59
N LYS A 138 -19.75 -17.68 -7.73
CA LYS A 138 -18.77 -17.40 -8.81
C LYS A 138 -17.75 -16.35 -8.38
N THR A 139 -18.18 -15.33 -7.60
CA THR A 139 -17.26 -14.29 -7.10
C THR A 139 -16.33 -14.87 -6.03
N PRO A 140 -15.02 -14.64 -6.10
CA PRO A 140 -14.09 -15.14 -5.12
C PRO A 140 -14.27 -14.48 -3.75
N ARG A 141 -13.76 -15.12 -2.72
CA ARG A 141 -13.57 -14.51 -1.41
C ARG A 141 -12.21 -13.84 -1.38
N MET A 142 -12.19 -12.54 -1.06
CA MET A 142 -10.95 -11.84 -0.78
C MET A 142 -10.54 -12.00 0.68
N ILE A 143 -9.26 -12.29 0.90
CA ILE A 143 -8.60 -12.35 2.19
C ILE A 143 -7.42 -11.39 2.12
N THR A 144 -7.28 -10.54 3.13
CA THR A 144 -6.20 -9.58 3.26
C THR A 144 -5.27 -10.04 4.38
N TYR A 145 -4.02 -10.31 4.08
CA TYR A 145 -2.98 -10.62 5.07
C TYR A 145 -2.20 -9.36 5.39
N VAL A 146 -1.85 -9.17 6.65
CA VAL A 146 -1.00 -8.06 7.11
C VAL A 146 0.32 -8.64 7.60
N ASP A 147 1.43 -8.07 7.17
CA ASP A 147 2.78 -8.48 7.54
C ASP A 147 3.64 -7.26 7.93
N GLY A 148 4.61 -7.48 8.77
CA GLY A 148 5.50 -6.47 9.37
C GLY A 148 5.60 -6.62 10.88
N PRO A 149 6.24 -5.69 11.58
CA PRO A 149 6.91 -4.50 11.03
C PRO A 149 8.21 -4.85 10.29
N PHE A 150 8.52 -4.07 9.27
CA PHE A 150 9.83 -4.03 8.66
C PHE A 150 10.49 -2.70 9.06
N ILE A 151 11.64 -2.78 9.70
CA ILE A 151 12.38 -1.62 10.19
C ILE A 151 13.79 -1.70 9.61
N ALA A 152 14.22 -0.65 8.93
CA ALA A 152 15.59 -0.56 8.46
C ALA A 152 16.51 -0.07 9.57
N ASP A 153 17.75 -0.50 9.52
CA ASP A 153 18.79 0.03 10.39
C ASP A 153 19.08 1.49 10.01
N SER A 154 18.92 2.39 10.96
CA SER A 154 19.17 3.83 10.76
C SER A 154 20.64 4.18 10.54
N LEU A 155 21.56 3.27 10.87
CA LEU A 155 23.00 3.48 10.72
C LEU A 155 23.50 3.26 9.29
N ILE A 156 22.72 2.59 8.44
CA ILE A 156 23.10 2.40 7.03
C ILE A 156 22.55 3.53 6.14
N PRO A 157 23.17 3.80 4.98
CA PRO A 157 22.72 4.84 4.05
C PRO A 157 21.24 4.69 3.63
N ILE A 158 20.55 5.78 3.44
CA ILE A 158 19.12 5.79 3.02
C ILE A 158 18.91 4.97 1.74
N LYS A 159 19.88 4.95 0.83
CA LYS A 159 19.83 4.14 -0.40
C LYS A 159 19.68 2.65 -0.08
N GLU A 160 20.39 2.17 0.93
CA GLU A 160 20.35 0.77 1.37
C GLU A 160 19.12 0.50 2.20
N GLN A 161 18.73 1.42 3.10
CA GLN A 161 17.49 1.31 3.87
C GLN A 161 16.26 1.12 2.99
N LYS A 162 16.10 1.97 1.95
CA LYS A 162 14.95 1.88 1.05
C LYS A 162 14.95 0.58 0.23
N ALA A 163 16.13 0.11 -0.21
CA ALA A 163 16.25 -1.16 -0.93
C ALA A 163 15.89 -2.34 -0.02
N TYR A 164 16.37 -2.34 1.22
CA TYR A 164 16.04 -3.33 2.24
C TYR A 164 14.52 -3.39 2.49
N LEU A 165 13.90 -2.24 2.80
CA LEU A 165 12.46 -2.16 3.06
C LEU A 165 11.63 -2.65 1.88
N ARG A 166 11.99 -2.22 0.66
CA ARG A 166 11.34 -2.67 -0.58
C ARG A 166 11.43 -4.18 -0.74
N ASN A 167 12.61 -4.78 -0.51
CA ASN A 167 12.78 -6.21 -0.65
C ASN A 167 11.95 -6.97 0.38
N LYS A 168 11.97 -6.55 1.65
CA LYS A 168 11.16 -7.16 2.72
C LYS A 168 9.66 -7.14 2.41
N VAL A 169 9.15 -6.00 1.93
CA VAL A 169 7.74 -5.87 1.52
C VAL A 169 7.43 -6.75 0.32
N TYR A 170 8.29 -6.74 -0.70
CA TYR A 170 8.10 -7.54 -1.91
C TYR A 170 8.10 -9.04 -1.62
N ASP A 171 9.01 -9.51 -0.79
CA ASP A 171 9.13 -10.92 -0.41
C ASP A 171 7.92 -11.37 0.41
N ALA A 172 7.48 -10.55 1.39
CA ALA A 172 6.30 -10.85 2.19
C ALA A 172 5.03 -10.92 1.33
N MET A 173 4.81 -9.92 0.48
CA MET A 173 3.67 -9.92 -0.45
C MET A 173 3.71 -11.12 -1.41
N THR A 174 4.89 -11.44 -1.94
CA THR A 174 5.08 -12.58 -2.85
C THR A 174 4.81 -13.91 -2.14
N ALA A 175 5.25 -14.06 -0.91
CA ALA A 175 4.95 -15.24 -0.10
C ALA A 175 3.43 -15.39 0.12
N ARG A 176 2.75 -14.30 0.48
CA ARG A 176 1.28 -14.30 0.70
C ARG A 176 0.50 -14.54 -0.59
N SER A 177 0.98 -14.05 -1.73
CA SER A 177 0.31 -14.23 -3.02
C SER A 177 0.16 -15.71 -3.41
N LYS A 178 1.01 -16.60 -2.91
CA LYS A 178 0.90 -18.05 -3.09
C LYS A 178 -0.37 -18.65 -2.47
N ASN A 179 -1.04 -17.91 -1.59
CA ASN A 179 -2.33 -18.33 -1.02
C ASN A 179 -3.52 -18.11 -1.97
N ASN A 180 -3.34 -17.51 -3.14
CA ASN A 180 -4.38 -17.53 -4.16
C ASN A 180 -4.68 -18.98 -4.62
N ASN A 181 -5.96 -19.28 -4.84
CA ASN A 181 -6.36 -20.59 -5.39
C ASN A 181 -7.42 -20.46 -6.49
N VAL A 182 -7.60 -19.26 -7.02
CA VAL A 182 -8.47 -18.98 -8.15
C VAL A 182 -7.87 -17.85 -8.98
N GLU A 183 -7.86 -18.02 -10.28
CA GLU A 183 -7.50 -17.01 -11.26
C GLU A 183 -8.78 -16.61 -12.00
N ILE A 184 -9.23 -15.37 -11.83
CA ILE A 184 -10.45 -14.82 -12.43
C ILE A 184 -10.15 -14.22 -13.80
N ILE A 185 -9.01 -13.51 -13.89
CA ILE A 185 -8.53 -12.88 -15.12
C ILE A 185 -7.13 -13.42 -15.38
N LYS A 186 -6.95 -14.03 -16.56
CA LYS A 186 -5.65 -14.50 -17.01
C LYS A 186 -4.93 -13.36 -17.73
N TYR A 187 -3.83 -12.90 -17.15
CA TYR A 187 -2.95 -11.91 -17.77
C TYR A 187 -1.88 -12.60 -18.60
N ILE A 188 -1.80 -12.23 -19.87
CA ILE A 188 -0.85 -12.78 -20.84
C ILE A 188 0.10 -11.67 -21.24
N ARG A 189 1.41 -11.95 -21.20
CA ARG A 189 2.40 -11.04 -21.76
C ARG A 189 2.31 -11.11 -23.28
N LEU A 190 2.08 -9.98 -23.93
CA LEU A 190 2.24 -9.89 -25.38
C LEU A 190 3.76 -9.82 -25.65
N GLU A 191 4.28 -10.79 -26.39
CA GLU A 191 5.59 -10.68 -26.98
C GLU A 191 5.45 -9.74 -28.17
N ASN A 192 6.16 -8.60 -28.13
CA ASN A 192 6.24 -7.72 -29.28
C ASN A 192 7.02 -8.46 -30.36
N GLU A 193 6.39 -8.67 -31.51
CA GLU A 193 7.05 -9.11 -32.73
C GLU A 193 8.03 -8.06 -33.22
#